data_8628c237f67fc091d07d5e1accf6cadc
#
_entry.id   8628c237f67fc091d07d5e1accf6cadc
#
_cell.length_a   1.000
_cell.length_b   1.000
_cell.length_c   1.000
_cell.angle_alpha   90.00
_cell.angle_beta   90.00
_cell.angle_gamma   90.00
#
_symmetry.space_group_name_H-M   'P 1'
#
loop_
_entity.id
_entity.type
_entity.pdbx_description
1 polymer ?
#
loop_
_entity_poly.entity_id
_entity_poly.type
_entity_poly.pdbx_seq_one_letter_code
_entity_poly.pdbx_strand_id
1 'polypeptide(L)'
;MRAARMFALTLASEGVIDATARVRCELFGSLGATGRGHGSDVAVILGLLGHEPDSVDVDAIPGLVASARAAAALALPGGRRVVFREPDDLRFIGDETLPGHSNGMRLTALDAGGGVLSQRVYYSIGGGFVVEEACAGAADFADAPAQAPPYPFASAAELLALTRAHGLSIAELMRRNEGAWRGDDDIDAG
;
A
#
# COMPACT_ATOMS: atom_id res chain seq x y z
N MET A 1 2.80 -5.82 2.48
CA MET A 1 3.89 -6.80 2.62
C MET A 1 4.94 -6.62 1.52
N ARG A 2 4.63 -6.77 0.22
CA ARG A 2 5.60 -6.68 -0.90
C ARG A 2 6.47 -5.42 -0.85
N ALA A 3 5.89 -4.22 -0.73
CA ALA A 3 6.64 -2.96 -0.65
C ALA A 3 7.68 -2.95 0.49
N ALA A 4 7.29 -3.40 1.68
CA ALA A 4 8.19 -3.45 2.83
C ALA A 4 9.35 -4.44 2.63
N ARG A 5 9.08 -5.58 1.99
CA ARG A 5 10.12 -6.54 1.61
C ARG A 5 11.05 -5.98 0.53
N MET A 6 10.51 -5.35 -0.51
CA MET A 6 11.31 -4.68 -1.55
C MET A 6 12.28 -3.68 -0.92
N PHE A 7 11.77 -2.83 -0.02
CA PHE A 7 12.61 -1.87 0.71
C PHE A 7 13.73 -2.57 1.49
N ALA A 8 13.41 -3.59 2.27
CA ALA A 8 14.42 -4.31 3.06
C ALA A 8 15.52 -4.94 2.18
N LEU A 9 15.16 -5.48 1.01
CA LEU A 9 16.12 -6.01 0.03
C LEU A 9 16.94 -4.90 -0.64
N THR A 10 16.33 -3.75 -0.91
CA THR A 10 17.02 -2.58 -1.47
C THR A 10 18.13 -2.09 -0.56
N LEU A 11 17.93 -2.09 0.78
CA LEU A 11 18.98 -1.71 1.74
C LEU A 11 20.24 -2.59 1.61
N ALA A 12 20.05 -3.88 1.33
CA ALA A 12 21.15 -4.79 1.10
C ALA A 12 21.88 -4.48 -0.23
N SER A 13 21.13 -4.25 -1.31
CA SER A 13 21.70 -3.93 -2.63
C SER A 13 22.40 -2.57 -2.67
N GLU A 14 21.94 -1.60 -1.89
CA GLU A 14 22.57 -0.28 -1.71
C GLU A 14 23.79 -0.33 -0.77
N GLY A 15 24.03 -1.47 -0.09
CA GLY A 15 25.13 -1.62 0.85
C GLY A 15 24.96 -0.84 2.16
N VAL A 16 23.75 -0.39 2.48
CA VAL A 16 23.47 0.43 3.69
C VAL A 16 22.84 -0.39 4.82
N ILE A 17 22.54 -1.66 4.59
CA ILE A 17 21.83 -2.51 5.56
C ILE A 17 22.57 -2.60 6.89
N ASP A 18 23.91 -2.72 6.88
CA ASP A 18 24.73 -2.85 8.09
C ASP A 18 24.78 -1.54 8.91
N ALA A 19 24.69 -0.40 8.26
CA ALA A 19 24.61 0.90 8.90
C ALA A 19 23.19 1.23 9.42
N THR A 20 22.15 0.52 8.95
CA THR A 20 20.77 0.74 9.36
C THR A 20 20.58 0.34 10.81
N ALA A 21 20.16 1.30 11.64
CA ALA A 21 19.86 1.10 13.05
C ALA A 21 18.36 1.09 13.34
N ARG A 22 17.56 1.78 12.52
CA ARG A 22 16.11 1.94 12.69
C ARG A 22 15.43 2.00 11.33
N VAL A 23 14.22 1.46 11.25
CA VAL A 23 13.35 1.61 10.08
C VAL A 23 12.05 2.27 10.52
N ARG A 24 11.58 3.25 9.73
CA ARG A 24 10.27 3.88 9.89
C ARG A 24 9.40 3.61 8.68
N CYS A 25 8.13 3.33 8.91
CA CYS A 25 7.11 3.18 7.89
C CYS A 25 5.96 4.15 8.16
N GLU A 26 5.56 4.90 7.15
CA GLU A 26 4.44 5.84 7.19
C GLU A 26 3.45 5.45 6.10
N LEU A 27 2.20 5.22 6.50
CA LEU A 27 1.09 4.82 5.63
C LEU A 27 0.17 6.03 5.44
N PHE A 28 -0.06 6.43 4.19
CA PHE A 28 -0.78 7.65 3.83
C PHE A 28 -2.13 7.35 3.19
N GLY A 29 -3.03 8.34 3.23
CA GLY A 29 -4.34 8.32 2.60
C GLY A 29 -5.16 7.10 2.99
N SER A 30 -5.70 6.36 2.03
CA SER A 30 -6.54 5.20 2.32
C SER A 30 -5.80 4.10 3.09
N LEU A 31 -4.51 3.86 2.83
CA LEU A 31 -3.68 2.94 3.63
C LEU A 31 -3.55 3.41 5.08
N GLY A 32 -3.42 4.71 5.31
CA GLY A 32 -3.38 5.30 6.64
C GLY A 32 -4.73 5.19 7.36
N ALA A 33 -5.81 5.55 6.68
CA ALA A 33 -7.15 5.61 7.26
C ALA A 33 -7.72 4.23 7.62
N THR A 34 -7.52 3.23 6.76
CA THR A 34 -8.17 1.90 6.89
C THR A 34 -7.19 0.78 7.21
N GLY A 35 -5.90 1.03 7.12
CA GLY A 35 -4.86 0.00 7.14
C GLY A 35 -4.83 -0.87 8.38
N ARG A 36 -5.13 -0.33 9.59
CA ARG A 36 -5.21 -1.15 10.80
C ARG A 36 -6.29 -2.24 10.70
N GLY A 37 -7.46 -1.87 10.21
CA GLY A 37 -8.56 -2.81 10.03
C GLY A 37 -8.29 -3.89 8.99
N HIS A 38 -7.36 -3.63 8.08
CA HIS A 38 -6.94 -4.57 7.02
C HIS A 38 -5.62 -5.28 7.32
N GLY A 39 -5.05 -5.14 8.52
CA GLY A 39 -3.81 -5.80 8.90
C GLY A 39 -2.56 -5.26 8.20
N SER A 40 -2.56 -3.98 7.79
CA SER A 40 -1.40 -3.37 7.14
C SER A 40 -0.18 -3.29 8.06
N ASP A 41 -0.38 -3.18 9.37
CA ASP A 41 0.67 -3.26 10.38
C ASP A 41 1.37 -4.63 10.36
N VAL A 42 0.59 -5.70 10.39
CA VAL A 42 1.09 -7.07 10.28
C VAL A 42 1.84 -7.25 8.96
N ALA A 43 1.25 -6.78 7.84
CA ALA A 43 1.85 -6.89 6.53
C ALA A 43 3.18 -6.14 6.40
N VAL A 44 3.34 -4.96 7.02
CA VAL A 44 4.60 -4.21 7.05
C VAL A 44 5.66 -4.97 7.83
N ILE A 45 5.32 -5.44 9.04
CA ILE A 45 6.25 -6.21 9.87
C ILE A 45 6.75 -7.45 9.12
N LEU A 46 5.85 -8.26 8.57
CA LEU A 46 6.21 -9.47 7.83
C LEU A 46 7.07 -9.17 6.60
N GLY A 47 6.74 -8.11 5.86
CA GLY A 47 7.53 -7.70 4.70
C GLY A 47 8.95 -7.27 5.09
N LEU A 48 9.13 -6.49 6.17
CA LEU A 48 10.44 -6.11 6.68
C LEU A 48 11.24 -7.31 7.21
N LEU A 49 10.57 -8.35 7.72
CA LEU A 49 11.20 -9.64 8.07
C LEU A 49 11.58 -10.47 6.84
N GLY A 50 11.20 -10.07 5.63
CA GLY A 50 11.54 -10.73 4.38
C GLY A 50 10.48 -11.70 3.83
N HIS A 51 9.32 -11.81 4.48
CA HIS A 51 8.24 -12.69 4.03
C HIS A 51 7.48 -12.14 2.82
N GLU A 52 6.91 -13.06 2.03
CA GLU A 52 6.03 -12.77 0.89
C GLU A 52 4.59 -13.23 1.17
N PRO A 53 3.58 -12.57 0.57
CA PRO A 53 2.18 -12.91 0.82
C PRO A 53 1.79 -14.32 0.39
N ASP A 54 2.42 -14.84 -0.64
CA ASP A 54 2.16 -16.11 -1.31
C ASP A 54 2.94 -17.30 -0.72
N SER A 55 3.93 -17.04 0.14
CA SER A 55 4.79 -18.09 0.70
C SER A 55 4.91 -18.06 2.23
N VAL A 56 4.38 -17.02 2.90
CA VAL A 56 4.43 -16.95 4.36
C VAL A 56 3.57 -18.05 5.00
N ASP A 57 4.12 -18.73 5.99
CA ASP A 57 3.35 -19.66 6.82
C ASP A 57 2.33 -18.87 7.67
N VAL A 58 1.05 -19.07 7.34
CA VAL A 58 -0.08 -18.36 7.98
C VAL A 58 -0.14 -18.64 9.47
N ASP A 59 0.16 -19.87 9.90
CA ASP A 59 0.11 -20.28 11.30
C ASP A 59 1.26 -19.65 12.11
N ALA A 60 2.37 -19.32 11.47
CA ALA A 60 3.50 -18.64 12.10
C ALA A 60 3.30 -17.12 12.28
N ILE A 61 2.40 -16.49 11.52
CA ILE A 61 2.20 -15.03 11.52
C ILE A 61 2.01 -14.45 12.93
N PRO A 62 1.09 -14.97 13.78
CA PRO A 62 0.88 -14.39 15.10
C PRO A 62 2.13 -14.39 15.97
N GLY A 63 2.91 -15.48 15.92
CA GLY A 63 4.15 -15.63 16.67
C GLY A 63 5.25 -14.68 16.18
N LEU A 64 5.43 -14.54 14.86
CA LEU A 64 6.40 -13.62 14.26
C LEU A 64 6.12 -12.16 14.65
N VAL A 65 4.87 -11.74 14.53
CA VAL A 65 4.44 -10.37 14.86
C VAL A 65 4.57 -10.10 16.36
N ALA A 66 4.13 -11.04 17.21
CA ALA A 66 4.25 -10.90 18.65
C ALA A 66 5.72 -10.79 19.09
N SER A 67 6.61 -11.59 18.51
CA SER A 67 8.04 -11.55 18.79
C SER A 67 8.68 -10.23 18.38
N ALA A 68 8.33 -9.70 17.20
CA ALA A 68 8.81 -8.41 16.71
C ALA A 68 8.37 -7.26 17.63
N ARG A 69 7.10 -7.26 18.04
CA ARG A 69 6.53 -6.25 18.95
C ARG A 69 7.15 -6.32 20.35
N ALA A 70 7.30 -7.51 20.91
CA ALA A 70 7.92 -7.70 22.22
C ALA A 70 9.39 -7.26 22.24
N ALA A 71 10.12 -7.52 21.16
CA ALA A 71 11.52 -7.12 21.01
C ALA A 71 11.68 -5.62 20.67
N ALA A 72 10.62 -4.93 20.26
CA ALA A 72 10.66 -3.58 19.66
C ALA A 72 11.73 -3.48 18.55
N ALA A 73 11.94 -4.55 17.79
CA ALA A 73 12.99 -4.69 16.81
C ALA A 73 12.60 -5.73 15.74
N LEU A 74 13.17 -5.58 14.54
CA LEU A 74 13.00 -6.50 13.43
C LEU A 74 14.38 -7.04 13.00
N ALA A 75 14.41 -8.30 12.57
CA ALA A 75 15.56 -8.86 11.87
C ALA A 75 15.29 -8.72 10.35
N LEU A 76 15.96 -7.79 9.69
CA LEU A 76 15.90 -7.63 8.24
C LEU A 76 16.49 -8.86 7.52
N PRO A 77 16.18 -9.08 6.23
CA PRO A 77 16.84 -10.09 5.42
C PRO A 77 18.38 -9.98 5.54
N GLY A 78 19.05 -11.10 5.77
CA GLY A 78 20.50 -11.11 6.08
C GLY A 78 20.83 -11.02 7.58
N GLY A 79 19.83 -10.91 8.46
CA GLY A 79 19.98 -11.01 9.91
C GLY A 79 20.26 -9.69 10.64
N ARG A 80 20.37 -8.56 9.93
CA ARG A 80 20.56 -7.26 10.58
C ARG A 80 19.37 -6.90 11.45
N ARG A 81 19.59 -6.71 12.76
CA ARG A 81 18.57 -6.24 13.69
C ARG A 81 18.47 -4.71 13.70
N VAL A 82 17.25 -4.20 13.55
CA VAL A 82 16.95 -2.77 13.55
C VAL A 82 15.86 -2.47 14.57
N VAL A 83 15.86 -1.27 15.14
CA VAL A 83 14.79 -0.78 16.00
C VAL A 83 13.52 -0.60 15.17
N PHE A 84 12.39 -1.09 15.70
CA PHE A 84 11.07 -0.87 15.13
C PHE A 84 10.04 -0.88 16.25
N ARG A 85 9.53 0.28 16.62
CA ARG A 85 8.60 0.48 17.74
C ARG A 85 7.29 1.06 17.24
N GLU A 86 6.21 0.33 17.44
CA GLU A 86 4.88 0.92 17.28
C GLU A 86 4.52 1.79 18.52
N PRO A 87 3.89 2.96 18.34
CA PRO A 87 3.46 3.61 17.09
C PRO A 87 4.50 4.54 16.46
N ASP A 88 5.70 4.66 17.03
CA ASP A 88 6.71 5.65 16.59
C ASP A 88 7.22 5.39 15.18
N ASP A 89 7.46 4.11 14.88
CA ASP A 89 8.06 3.65 13.62
C ASP A 89 7.06 3.13 12.60
N LEU A 90 5.81 2.90 13.02
CA LEU A 90 4.71 2.56 12.12
C LEU A 90 3.56 3.54 12.31
N ARG A 91 3.48 4.52 11.43
CA ARG A 91 2.54 5.63 11.52
C ARG A 91 1.44 5.49 10.48
N PHE A 92 0.20 5.71 10.91
CA PHE A 92 -0.99 5.73 10.07
C PHE A 92 -1.46 7.18 9.92
N ILE A 93 -1.29 7.74 8.73
CA ILE A 93 -1.54 9.14 8.37
C ILE A 93 -2.66 9.15 7.33
N GLY A 94 -3.91 9.06 7.80
CA GLY A 94 -5.07 8.91 6.95
C GLY A 94 -5.61 10.23 6.35
N ASP A 95 -5.19 11.35 6.89
CA ASP A 95 -5.59 12.72 6.52
C ASP A 95 -4.64 13.38 5.50
N GLU A 96 -3.52 12.75 5.20
CA GLU A 96 -2.56 13.20 4.19
C GLU A 96 -2.43 12.16 3.07
N THR A 97 -2.18 12.61 1.84
CA THR A 97 -1.89 11.74 0.69
C THR A 97 -0.55 12.09 0.06
N LEU A 98 0.12 11.11 -0.52
CA LEU A 98 1.30 11.34 -1.35
C LEU A 98 0.88 11.66 -2.79
N PRO A 99 1.70 12.40 -3.55
CA PRO A 99 1.29 12.94 -4.87
C PRO A 99 0.92 11.88 -5.90
N GLY A 100 1.51 10.69 -5.85
CA GLY A 100 1.33 9.68 -6.90
C GLY A 100 0.00 8.92 -6.80
N HIS A 101 -0.43 8.55 -5.59
CA HIS A 101 -1.64 7.75 -5.40
C HIS A 101 -2.15 7.84 -3.96
N SER A 102 -3.47 7.64 -3.76
CA SER A 102 -4.11 7.65 -2.43
C SER A 102 -3.65 6.54 -1.48
N ASN A 103 -3.09 5.45 -2.01
CA ASN A 103 -2.55 4.34 -1.22
C ASN A 103 -1.02 4.41 -1.16
N GLY A 104 -0.50 5.43 -0.50
CA GLY A 104 0.94 5.68 -0.39
C GLY A 104 1.58 5.08 0.86
N MET A 105 2.82 4.63 0.72
CA MET A 105 3.68 4.16 1.81
C MET A 105 5.07 4.76 1.66
N ARG A 106 5.60 5.35 2.73
CA ARG A 106 6.99 5.81 2.81
C ARG A 106 7.76 4.94 3.79
N LEU A 107 8.89 4.42 3.35
CA LEU A 107 9.82 3.67 4.19
C LEU A 107 11.14 4.42 4.29
N THR A 108 11.69 4.53 5.49
CA THR A 108 12.93 5.28 5.77
C THR A 108 13.84 4.44 6.64
N ALA A 109 15.06 4.20 6.18
CA ALA A 109 16.14 3.62 6.96
C ALA A 109 16.99 4.73 7.59
N LEU A 110 17.27 4.59 8.88
CA LEU A 110 18.00 5.56 9.68
C LEU A 110 19.24 4.90 10.28
N ASP A 111 20.32 5.65 10.37
CA ASP A 111 21.52 5.27 11.13
C ASP A 111 21.31 5.43 12.65
N ALA A 112 22.34 5.12 13.44
CA ALA A 112 22.29 5.22 14.89
C ALA A 112 22.17 6.68 15.40
N GLY A 113 22.56 7.65 14.60
CA GLY A 113 22.44 9.10 14.88
C GLY A 113 21.10 9.69 14.43
N GLY A 114 20.27 8.91 13.75
CA GLY A 114 19.00 9.37 13.17
C GLY A 114 19.15 9.99 11.78
N GLY A 115 20.32 9.89 11.15
CA GLY A 115 20.54 10.29 9.77
C GLY A 115 19.82 9.34 8.80
N VAL A 116 19.27 9.90 7.71
CA VAL A 116 18.59 9.11 6.68
C VAL A 116 19.63 8.45 5.79
N LEU A 117 19.61 7.13 5.73
CA LEU A 117 20.46 6.31 4.85
C LEU A 117 19.78 6.03 3.51
N SER A 118 18.50 5.69 3.55
CA SER A 118 17.67 5.42 2.36
C SER A 118 16.22 5.77 2.67
N GLN A 119 15.53 6.32 1.68
CA GLN A 119 14.09 6.59 1.76
C GLN A 119 13.45 6.22 0.43
N ARG A 120 12.34 5.47 0.48
CA ARG A 120 11.58 5.05 -0.69
C ARG A 120 10.09 5.26 -0.46
N VAL A 121 9.40 5.59 -1.55
CA VAL A 121 7.95 5.72 -1.59
C VAL A 121 7.40 4.64 -2.52
N TYR A 122 6.37 3.98 -2.04
CA TYR A 122 5.66 2.92 -2.77
C TYR A 122 4.17 3.25 -2.80
N TYR A 123 3.52 2.84 -3.88
CA TYR A 123 2.08 2.97 -4.05
C TYR A 123 1.45 1.59 -4.30
N SER A 124 0.34 1.32 -3.62
CA SER A 124 -0.49 0.14 -3.89
C SER A 124 -1.57 0.53 -4.88
N ILE A 125 -1.44 0.05 -6.11
CA ILE A 125 -2.33 0.41 -7.23
C ILE A 125 -3.45 -0.61 -7.47
N GLY A 126 -3.75 -1.47 -6.49
CA GLY A 126 -4.77 -2.50 -6.59
C GLY A 126 -4.20 -3.85 -7.05
N GLY A 127 -5.01 -4.91 -6.97
CA GLY A 127 -4.62 -6.26 -7.41
C GLY A 127 -3.37 -6.86 -6.75
N GLY A 128 -2.89 -6.28 -5.67
CA GLY A 128 -1.62 -6.67 -5.04
C GLY A 128 -0.37 -6.11 -5.71
N PHE A 129 -0.53 -5.26 -6.73
CA PHE A 129 0.58 -4.59 -7.40
C PHE A 129 1.11 -3.43 -6.55
N VAL A 130 2.44 -3.28 -6.58
CA VAL A 130 3.17 -2.23 -5.88
C VAL A 130 4.10 -1.55 -6.88
N VAL A 131 4.06 -0.23 -6.93
CA VAL A 131 4.93 0.60 -7.76
C VAL A 131 5.81 1.44 -6.85
N GLU A 132 7.11 1.48 -7.12
CA GLU A 132 8.03 2.41 -6.47
C GLU A 132 8.01 3.75 -7.20
N GLU A 133 7.91 4.86 -6.47
CA GLU A 133 7.82 6.21 -7.05
C GLU A 133 8.95 6.53 -8.01
N ALA A 134 10.18 6.12 -7.69
CA ALA A 134 11.36 6.34 -8.55
C ALA A 134 11.32 5.58 -9.87
N CYS A 135 10.53 4.50 -9.96
CA CYS A 135 10.36 3.66 -11.14
C CYS A 135 9.05 3.92 -11.87
N ALA A 136 8.16 4.74 -11.26
CA ALA A 136 6.82 4.97 -11.76
C ALA A 136 6.83 5.88 -12.99
N GLY A 137 6.20 5.43 -14.04
CA GLY A 137 5.80 6.28 -15.16
C GLY A 137 4.44 6.93 -14.91
N ALA A 138 4.12 8.00 -15.65
CA ALA A 138 2.80 8.66 -15.53
C ALA A 138 1.61 7.71 -15.77
N ALA A 139 1.82 6.62 -16.51
CA ALA A 139 0.81 5.60 -16.78
C ALA A 139 0.51 4.68 -15.59
N ASP A 140 1.47 4.51 -14.66
CA ASP A 140 1.30 3.63 -13.49
C ASP A 140 0.35 4.20 -12.43
N PHE A 141 0.13 5.52 -12.48
CA PHE A 141 -0.77 6.27 -11.59
C PHE A 141 -2.07 6.70 -12.27
N ALA A 142 -2.32 6.25 -13.48
CA ALA A 142 -3.52 6.59 -14.24
C ALA A 142 -4.75 5.84 -13.69
N ASP A 143 -5.19 6.21 -12.50
CA ASP A 143 -6.51 5.83 -11.94
C ASP A 143 -7.64 6.73 -12.47
N ALA A 144 -7.32 7.78 -13.23
CA ALA A 144 -8.33 8.61 -13.86
C ALA A 144 -8.62 8.05 -15.25
N PRO A 145 -9.81 7.53 -15.50
CA PRO A 145 -10.23 7.17 -16.85
C PRO A 145 -10.09 8.40 -17.75
N ALA A 146 -9.50 8.21 -18.93
CA ALA A 146 -9.29 9.27 -19.92
C ALA A 146 -10.60 9.97 -20.35
N GLN A 147 -11.74 9.37 -20.04
CA GLN A 147 -13.09 9.85 -20.34
C GLN A 147 -13.96 9.77 -19.09
N ALA A 148 -14.69 10.85 -18.81
CA ALA A 148 -15.67 10.87 -17.71
C ALA A 148 -16.80 9.86 -17.99
N PRO A 149 -17.29 9.14 -16.96
CA PRO A 149 -18.40 8.22 -17.12
C PRO A 149 -19.68 8.98 -17.49
N PRO A 150 -20.62 8.38 -18.25
CA PRO A 150 -21.87 9.04 -18.62
C PRO A 150 -22.77 9.39 -17.43
N TYR A 151 -22.62 8.70 -16.30
CA TYR A 151 -23.37 8.91 -15.06
C TYR A 151 -22.44 9.08 -13.88
N PRO A 152 -21.71 10.23 -13.76
CA PRO A 152 -20.77 10.45 -12.67
C PRO A 152 -21.53 10.67 -11.36
N PHE A 153 -20.99 10.13 -10.26
CA PHE A 153 -21.50 10.34 -8.89
C PHE A 153 -20.33 10.31 -7.90
N ALA A 154 -20.46 11.08 -6.82
CA ALA A 154 -19.50 11.15 -5.74
C ALA A 154 -20.06 10.57 -4.42
N SER A 155 -21.34 10.24 -4.37
CA SER A 155 -22.00 9.72 -3.17
C SER A 155 -23.07 8.67 -3.51
N ALA A 156 -23.40 7.84 -2.52
CA ALA A 156 -24.50 6.87 -2.64
C ALA A 156 -25.86 7.57 -2.89
N ALA A 157 -26.07 8.77 -2.34
CA ALA A 157 -27.29 9.54 -2.55
C ALA A 157 -27.43 9.98 -4.02
N GLU A 158 -26.34 10.44 -4.63
CA GLU A 158 -26.29 10.79 -6.06
C GLU A 158 -26.50 9.57 -6.96
N LEU A 159 -25.85 8.44 -6.65
CA LEU A 159 -26.06 7.19 -7.37
C LEU A 159 -27.54 6.80 -7.37
N LEU A 160 -28.20 6.82 -6.22
CA LEU A 160 -29.62 6.51 -6.10
C LEU A 160 -30.52 7.53 -6.81
N ALA A 161 -30.14 8.80 -6.84
CA ALA A 161 -30.85 9.82 -7.58
C ALA A 161 -30.76 9.57 -9.10
N LEU A 162 -29.58 9.24 -9.61
CA LEU A 162 -29.34 8.90 -11.01
C LEU A 162 -30.12 7.64 -11.44
N THR A 163 -30.13 6.58 -10.64
CA THR A 163 -30.89 5.37 -10.96
C THR A 163 -32.39 5.66 -11.09
N ARG A 164 -32.95 6.48 -10.18
CA ARG A 164 -34.36 6.88 -10.23
C ARG A 164 -34.66 7.79 -11.44
N ALA A 165 -33.79 8.76 -11.70
CA ALA A 165 -33.98 9.71 -12.79
C ALA A 165 -33.96 9.05 -14.18
N HIS A 166 -33.16 7.99 -14.32
CA HIS A 166 -32.97 7.29 -15.60
C HIS A 166 -33.70 5.93 -15.69
N GLY A 167 -34.41 5.52 -14.64
CA GLY A 167 -35.11 4.23 -14.61
C GLY A 167 -34.19 3.03 -14.71
N LEU A 168 -32.94 3.16 -14.21
CA LEU A 168 -31.90 2.14 -14.26
C LEU A 168 -31.73 1.48 -12.90
N SER A 169 -31.37 0.20 -12.89
CA SER A 169 -30.77 -0.42 -11.72
C SER A 169 -29.36 0.10 -11.48
N ILE A 170 -28.81 -0.10 -10.27
CA ILE A 170 -27.40 0.21 -9.97
C ILE A 170 -26.49 -0.53 -10.94
N ALA A 171 -26.74 -1.82 -11.17
CA ALA A 171 -25.94 -2.67 -12.06
C ALA A 171 -25.93 -2.12 -13.50
N GLU A 172 -27.07 -1.74 -14.03
CA GLU A 172 -27.18 -1.17 -15.39
C GLU A 172 -26.45 0.18 -15.49
N LEU A 173 -26.56 1.04 -14.47
CA LEU A 173 -25.87 2.31 -14.44
C LEU A 173 -24.34 2.10 -14.39
N MET A 174 -23.88 1.19 -13.54
CA MET A 174 -22.45 0.86 -13.45
C MET A 174 -21.91 0.26 -14.75
N ARG A 175 -22.66 -0.66 -15.38
CA ARG A 175 -22.29 -1.22 -16.70
C ARG A 175 -22.14 -0.13 -17.76
N ARG A 176 -23.05 0.83 -17.80
CA ARG A 176 -22.98 1.96 -18.74
C ARG A 176 -21.79 2.88 -18.46
N ASN A 177 -21.47 3.09 -17.19
CA ASN A 177 -20.27 3.84 -16.82
C ASN A 177 -19.00 3.14 -17.26
N GLU A 178 -18.93 1.83 -17.06
CA GLU A 178 -17.78 1.01 -17.44
C GLU A 178 -17.62 0.92 -18.96
N GLY A 179 -18.71 0.91 -19.71
CA GLY A 179 -18.74 0.97 -21.16
C GLY A 179 -18.10 2.24 -21.78
N ALA A 180 -17.81 3.27 -20.97
CA ALA A 180 -17.02 4.41 -21.40
C ALA A 180 -15.52 4.09 -21.58
N TRP A 181 -15.05 2.98 -21.02
CA TRP A 181 -13.61 2.61 -20.98
C TRP A 181 -13.31 1.22 -21.52
N ARG A 182 -14.30 0.31 -21.51
CA ARG A 182 -14.18 -1.09 -21.92
C ARG A 182 -15.26 -1.46 -22.91
N GLY A 183 -14.95 -2.42 -23.78
CA GLY A 183 -15.95 -3.07 -24.62
C GLY A 183 -16.87 -3.99 -23.83
N ASP A 184 -18.05 -4.29 -24.38
CA ASP A 184 -19.03 -5.17 -23.73
C ASP A 184 -18.46 -6.58 -23.43
N ASP A 185 -17.65 -7.13 -24.32
CA ASP A 185 -17.00 -8.42 -24.15
C ASP A 185 -16.02 -8.43 -22.97
N ASP A 186 -15.29 -7.33 -22.75
CA ASP A 186 -14.36 -7.17 -21.63
C ASP A 186 -15.11 -7.01 -20.30
N ILE A 187 -16.26 -6.33 -20.32
CA ILE A 187 -17.11 -6.14 -19.13
C ILE A 187 -17.73 -7.48 -18.70
N ASP A 188 -18.11 -8.32 -19.66
CA ASP A 188 -18.73 -9.62 -19.38
C ASP A 188 -17.71 -10.70 -18.96
N ALA A 189 -16.42 -10.50 -19.31
CA ALA A 189 -15.34 -11.42 -18.96
C ALA A 189 -14.71 -11.18 -17.59
N GLY A 190 -14.85 -9.98 -17.00
CA GLY A 190 -14.17 -9.57 -15.80
C GLY A 190 -14.94 -9.26 -14.61
#